data_3e53fd43d75bf7d8d6407825dc9a189e
#
_entry.id   3e53fd43d75bf7d8d6407825dc9a189e
#
_cell.length_a   1.000
_cell.length_b   1.000
_cell.length_c   1.000
_cell.angle_alpha   90.00
_cell.angle_beta   90.00
_cell.angle_gamma   90.00
#
_symmetry.space_group_name_H-M   'P 1'
#
loop_
_entity.id
_entity.type
_entity.pdbx_description
1 polymer ?
#
loop_
_entity_poly.entity_id
_entity_poly.type
_entity_poly.pdbx_seq_one_letter_code
_entity_poly.pdbx_strand_id
1 'polypeptide(L)'
;MNLSIFVIVPLLMLLGLWLARNDKQVRGVMVAGASVLLGLSIYLVFAFLEARETMPADQAPMLFTYCVPWFEPLHINYSLGVDGISVVMILLTSIIVFTGTFASWQMEPMKKEYFLWFTLLSIGVYGFFISIDMFTMFMFYEVALIPMYLLIGVWGIGAKEYSAMKLTLMLMGGSALLVIGILGIYFYSGAQTFEILDIAHHTNGAHAIPESVQNVFFPLLFIGFGILGALFPFHTWSPDGHASAPTAVSMLHAGVLMKLGGYGCFRIAMFLLPAATHGFWIKVFLVLTTISIVYGALSACVQTDLKYINAYSSVSHCGMVLFALCMMTETAATGAILQMLSHGLMTALFFAVIGMIYHQAGTRDVRYLGGLMKIIPFLSVGYAVAGLANLGLPGFSGFVAEMTIFVGSFQNADTFHRVCTIIACTSIVVTAVYILRCVGKILYQKVPNPKLEKLHDATWDERIAVAGLIACVAGLGMFPLWAEEIIMDAVGPIFSVIM
;
A
#
# COMPACT_ATOMS: atom_id res chain seq x y z
N MET A 1 -8.27 -23.87 0.07
CA MET A 1 -6.91 -23.46 -0.35
C MET A 1 -6.06 -23.20 0.90
N ASN A 2 -4.80 -23.65 0.96
CA ASN A 2 -3.93 -23.29 2.10
C ASN A 2 -3.16 -22.01 1.76
N LEU A 3 -3.37 -20.95 2.53
CA LEU A 3 -2.78 -19.63 2.30
C LEU A 3 -1.26 -19.58 2.49
N SER A 4 -0.67 -20.56 3.19
CA SER A 4 0.80 -20.67 3.32
C SER A 4 1.51 -20.70 1.95
N ILE A 5 0.79 -21.02 0.87
CA ILE A 5 1.36 -21.04 -0.49
C ILE A 5 1.93 -19.68 -0.90
N PHE A 6 1.35 -18.56 -0.42
CA PHE A 6 1.87 -17.20 -0.66
C PHE A 6 3.18 -16.89 0.07
N VAL A 7 3.57 -17.72 1.04
CA VAL A 7 4.88 -17.68 1.70
C VAL A 7 5.79 -18.75 1.11
N ILE A 8 5.27 -19.96 0.85
CA ILE A 8 6.04 -21.09 0.35
C ILE A 8 6.60 -20.81 -1.05
N VAL A 9 5.78 -20.26 -1.97
CA VAL A 9 6.25 -19.96 -3.35
C VAL A 9 7.42 -18.96 -3.35
N PRO A 10 7.35 -17.80 -2.66
CA PRO A 10 8.52 -16.93 -2.56
C PRO A 10 9.72 -17.57 -1.84
N LEU A 11 9.53 -18.46 -0.85
CA LEU A 11 10.63 -19.22 -0.26
C LEU A 11 11.30 -20.16 -1.28
N LEU A 12 10.52 -20.81 -2.12
CA LEU A 12 11.05 -21.61 -3.24
C LEU A 12 11.75 -20.73 -4.29
N MET A 13 11.25 -19.49 -4.52
CA MET A 13 11.95 -18.51 -5.36
C MET A 13 13.31 -18.15 -4.76
N LEU A 14 13.40 -17.91 -3.44
CA LEU A 14 14.67 -17.63 -2.76
C LEU A 14 15.65 -18.79 -2.95
N LEU A 15 15.20 -20.05 -2.77
CA LEU A 15 16.02 -21.23 -2.99
C LEU A 15 16.46 -21.30 -4.46
N GLY A 16 15.55 -21.10 -5.41
CA GLY A 16 15.86 -21.08 -6.83
C GLY A 16 16.87 -19.98 -7.23
N LEU A 17 16.72 -18.79 -6.66
CA LEU A 17 17.66 -17.68 -6.84
C LEU A 17 19.03 -18.02 -6.23
N TRP A 18 19.07 -18.64 -5.06
CA TRP A 18 20.33 -19.05 -4.42
C TRP A 18 21.09 -20.05 -5.28
N LEU A 19 20.40 -20.99 -5.91
CA LEU A 19 20.97 -22.00 -6.81
C LEU A 19 21.33 -21.45 -8.21
N ALA A 20 20.73 -20.32 -8.63
CA ALA A 20 20.96 -19.72 -9.94
C ALA A 20 22.42 -19.28 -10.11
N ARG A 21 23.00 -19.61 -11.27
CA ARG A 21 24.41 -19.35 -11.59
C ARG A 21 24.61 -18.25 -12.61
N ASN A 22 23.56 -17.87 -13.32
CA ASN A 22 23.61 -16.83 -14.35
C ASN A 22 22.32 -16.00 -14.40
N ASP A 23 22.39 -14.84 -15.04
CA ASP A 23 21.29 -13.87 -15.15
C ASP A 23 20.02 -14.44 -15.79
N LYS A 24 20.16 -15.36 -16.75
CA LYS A 24 19.01 -15.99 -17.40
C LYS A 24 18.22 -16.84 -16.42
N GLN A 25 18.92 -17.59 -15.55
CA GLN A 25 18.29 -18.40 -14.51
C GLN A 25 17.63 -17.51 -13.44
N VAL A 26 18.31 -16.43 -13.01
CA VAL A 26 17.74 -15.45 -12.06
C VAL A 26 16.43 -14.87 -12.61
N ARG A 27 16.45 -14.38 -13.85
CA ARG A 27 15.25 -13.86 -14.52
C ARG A 27 14.17 -14.92 -14.67
N GLY A 28 14.55 -16.15 -15.05
CA GLY A 28 13.63 -17.28 -15.19
C GLY A 28 12.91 -17.63 -13.89
N VAL A 29 13.63 -17.71 -12.78
CA VAL A 29 13.05 -17.97 -11.44
C VAL A 29 12.09 -16.85 -11.06
N MET A 30 12.49 -15.59 -11.25
CA MET A 30 11.65 -14.45 -10.90
C MET A 30 10.34 -14.39 -11.70
N VAL A 31 10.43 -14.56 -13.03
CA VAL A 31 9.24 -14.54 -13.89
C VAL A 31 8.32 -15.72 -13.57
N ALA A 32 8.87 -16.94 -13.46
CA ALA A 32 8.08 -18.11 -13.13
C ALA A 32 7.37 -17.94 -11.76
N GLY A 33 8.12 -17.59 -10.73
CA GLY A 33 7.56 -17.40 -9.39
C GLY A 33 6.53 -16.29 -9.30
N ALA A 34 6.82 -15.12 -9.87
CA ALA A 34 5.89 -13.98 -9.90
C ALA A 34 4.61 -14.31 -10.72
N SER A 35 4.73 -15.05 -11.83
CA SER A 35 3.58 -15.51 -12.61
C SER A 35 2.71 -16.51 -11.84
N VAL A 36 3.35 -17.43 -11.10
CA VAL A 36 2.63 -18.38 -10.24
C VAL A 36 1.89 -17.63 -9.12
N LEU A 37 2.54 -16.66 -8.45
CA LEU A 37 1.89 -15.85 -7.41
C LEU A 37 0.72 -15.04 -7.97
N LEU A 38 0.86 -14.44 -9.15
CA LEU A 38 -0.22 -13.73 -9.81
C LEU A 38 -1.38 -14.67 -10.16
N GLY A 39 -1.10 -15.84 -10.73
CA GLY A 39 -2.11 -16.86 -11.03
C GLY A 39 -2.85 -17.34 -9.77
N LEU A 40 -2.10 -17.59 -8.68
CA LEU A 40 -2.68 -17.98 -7.38
C LEU A 40 -3.53 -16.88 -6.76
N SER A 41 -3.14 -15.61 -6.88
CA SER A 41 -3.94 -14.49 -6.35
C SER A 41 -5.22 -14.29 -7.14
N ILE A 42 -5.20 -14.44 -8.47
CA ILE A 42 -6.41 -14.42 -9.29
C ILE A 42 -7.31 -15.62 -8.94
N TYR A 43 -6.74 -16.81 -8.79
CA TYR A 43 -7.50 -17.99 -8.34
C TYR A 43 -8.11 -17.77 -6.95
N LEU A 44 -7.37 -17.12 -6.02
CA LEU A 44 -7.87 -16.79 -4.68
C LEU A 44 -9.11 -15.90 -4.75
N VAL A 45 -9.13 -14.89 -5.65
CA VAL A 45 -10.33 -14.03 -5.83
C VAL A 45 -11.55 -14.86 -6.23
N PHE A 46 -11.41 -15.73 -7.24
CA PHE A 46 -12.53 -16.58 -7.68
C PHE A 46 -12.96 -17.59 -6.62
N ALA A 47 -11.99 -18.25 -5.96
CA ALA A 47 -12.28 -19.19 -4.89
C ALA A 47 -12.94 -18.51 -3.66
N PHE A 48 -12.57 -17.26 -3.39
CA PHE A 48 -13.19 -16.45 -2.33
C PHE A 48 -14.65 -16.11 -2.68
N LEU A 49 -14.93 -15.66 -3.90
CA LEU A 49 -16.28 -15.36 -4.37
C LEU A 49 -17.19 -16.60 -4.33
N GLU A 50 -16.71 -17.73 -4.84
CA GLU A 50 -17.46 -19.00 -4.81
C GLU A 50 -17.75 -19.46 -3.39
N ALA A 51 -16.76 -19.42 -2.50
CA ALA A 51 -16.93 -19.79 -1.09
C ALA A 51 -17.89 -18.84 -0.38
N ARG A 52 -17.85 -17.54 -0.69
CA ARG A 52 -18.72 -16.50 -0.12
C ARG A 52 -20.19 -16.72 -0.48
N GLU A 53 -20.51 -17.10 -1.72
CA GLU A 53 -21.89 -17.38 -2.16
C GLU A 53 -22.56 -18.51 -1.35
N THR A 54 -21.76 -19.41 -0.77
CA THR A 54 -22.25 -20.55 0.02
C THR A 54 -22.42 -20.24 1.51
N MET A 55 -21.93 -19.07 1.99
CA MET A 55 -21.99 -18.69 3.40
C MET A 55 -23.24 -17.88 3.75
N PRO A 56 -23.75 -17.99 5.00
CA PRO A 56 -24.78 -17.11 5.52
C PRO A 56 -24.32 -15.63 5.48
N ALA A 57 -25.22 -14.72 5.12
CA ALA A 57 -24.90 -13.31 4.95
C ALA A 57 -24.52 -12.58 6.24
N ASP A 58 -24.84 -13.14 7.40
CA ASP A 58 -24.60 -12.60 8.74
C ASP A 58 -23.25 -12.99 9.35
N GLN A 59 -22.47 -13.87 8.70
CA GLN A 59 -21.17 -14.29 9.17
C GLN A 59 -20.07 -13.45 8.52
N ALA A 60 -19.19 -12.87 9.36
CA ALA A 60 -17.95 -12.22 8.87
C ALA A 60 -17.07 -13.28 8.18
N PRO A 61 -16.77 -13.10 6.89
CA PRO A 61 -16.16 -14.16 6.12
C PRO A 61 -14.65 -14.15 6.28
N MET A 62 -14.14 -14.77 7.34
CA MET A 62 -12.74 -15.17 7.35
C MET A 62 -12.66 -16.57 6.76
N LEU A 63 -12.16 -16.67 5.53
CA LEU A 63 -12.10 -17.90 4.76
C LEU A 63 -10.69 -18.49 4.73
N PHE A 64 -10.62 -19.79 4.39
CA PHE A 64 -9.37 -20.53 4.26
C PHE A 64 -8.51 -20.49 5.51
N THR A 65 -9.15 -20.49 6.69
CA THR A 65 -8.48 -20.43 7.98
C THR A 65 -7.59 -21.65 8.22
N TYR A 66 -6.40 -21.42 8.75
CA TYR A 66 -5.44 -22.44 9.13
C TYR A 66 -4.66 -21.96 10.34
N CYS A 67 -4.65 -22.74 11.42
CA CYS A 67 -3.98 -22.41 12.66
C CYS A 67 -3.07 -23.54 13.12
N VAL A 68 -1.82 -23.19 13.46
CA VAL A 68 -0.84 -24.11 14.06
C VAL A 68 -0.15 -23.37 15.20
N PRO A 69 -0.08 -23.95 16.42
CA PRO A 69 0.69 -23.37 17.50
C PRO A 69 2.16 -23.25 17.11
N TRP A 70 2.73 -22.06 17.23
CA TRP A 70 4.14 -21.82 16.93
C TRP A 70 4.97 -21.66 18.21
N PHE A 71 4.47 -20.87 19.17
CA PHE A 71 5.14 -20.67 20.45
C PHE A 71 4.11 -20.72 21.58
N GLU A 72 3.83 -21.94 22.07
CA GLU A 72 2.81 -22.23 23.09
C GLU A 72 2.94 -21.41 24.38
N PRO A 73 4.17 -21.16 24.95
CA PRO A 73 4.29 -20.42 26.21
C PRO A 73 3.72 -19.00 26.19
N LEU A 74 3.61 -18.38 25.02
CA LEU A 74 3.00 -17.05 24.83
C LEU A 74 1.71 -17.10 24.01
N HIS A 75 1.18 -18.31 23.73
CA HIS A 75 -0.02 -18.50 22.91
C HIS A 75 0.06 -17.81 21.53
N ILE A 76 1.25 -17.82 20.91
CA ILE A 76 1.48 -17.29 19.58
C ILE A 76 1.23 -18.41 18.57
N ASN A 77 0.34 -18.16 17.64
CA ASN A 77 -0.07 -19.10 16.61
C ASN A 77 0.39 -18.61 15.23
N TYR A 78 0.81 -19.55 14.37
CA TYR A 78 0.83 -19.32 12.94
C TYR A 78 -0.60 -19.51 12.44
N SER A 79 -1.38 -18.43 12.50
CA SER A 79 -2.78 -18.42 12.16
C SER A 79 -3.03 -17.56 10.92
N LEU A 80 -3.64 -18.18 9.93
CA LEU A 80 -3.88 -17.62 8.61
C LEU A 80 -5.36 -17.57 8.32
N GLY A 81 -5.76 -16.56 7.57
CA GLY A 81 -7.12 -16.40 7.06
C GLY A 81 -7.19 -15.19 6.13
N VAL A 82 -8.18 -15.13 5.27
CA VAL A 82 -8.41 -13.99 4.40
C VAL A 82 -9.89 -13.62 4.38
N ASP A 83 -10.13 -12.34 4.34
CA ASP A 83 -11.40 -11.72 4.00
C ASP A 83 -11.28 -10.92 2.70
N GLY A 84 -12.33 -10.21 2.32
CA GLY A 84 -12.34 -9.42 1.10
C GLY A 84 -11.24 -8.37 1.04
N ILE A 85 -10.87 -7.76 2.17
CA ILE A 85 -9.78 -6.77 2.24
C ILE A 85 -8.44 -7.43 1.94
N SER A 86 -8.15 -8.55 2.62
CA SER A 86 -6.90 -9.29 2.44
C SER A 86 -6.75 -9.84 1.03
N VAL A 87 -7.84 -10.38 0.45
CA VAL A 87 -7.85 -10.91 -0.93
C VAL A 87 -7.45 -9.84 -1.95
N VAL A 88 -8.03 -8.66 -1.83
CA VAL A 88 -7.74 -7.53 -2.73
C VAL A 88 -6.30 -7.03 -2.55
N MET A 89 -5.77 -7.00 -1.32
CA MET A 89 -4.39 -6.59 -1.03
C MET A 89 -3.37 -7.64 -1.52
N ILE A 90 -3.67 -8.93 -1.45
CA ILE A 90 -2.83 -10.02 -1.98
C ILE A 90 -2.78 -9.93 -3.51
N LEU A 91 -3.91 -9.67 -4.17
CA LEU A 91 -3.97 -9.46 -5.62
C LEU A 91 -3.11 -8.25 -6.03
N LEU A 92 -3.26 -7.12 -5.34
CA LEU A 92 -2.44 -5.92 -5.55
C LEU A 92 -0.94 -6.23 -5.42
N THR A 93 -0.56 -6.95 -4.37
CA THR A 93 0.84 -7.35 -4.12
C THR A 93 1.37 -8.18 -5.28
N SER A 94 0.60 -9.16 -5.75
CA SER A 94 1.00 -10.06 -6.84
C SER A 94 1.16 -9.32 -8.17
N ILE A 95 0.27 -8.38 -8.49
CA ILE A 95 0.39 -7.52 -9.67
C ILE A 95 1.68 -6.69 -9.60
N ILE A 96 1.97 -6.10 -8.44
CA ILE A 96 3.15 -5.24 -8.29
C ILE A 96 4.45 -6.05 -8.26
N VAL A 97 4.48 -7.22 -7.64
CA VAL A 97 5.65 -8.11 -7.68
C VAL A 97 5.92 -8.60 -9.11
N PHE A 98 4.89 -8.97 -9.85
CA PHE A 98 5.00 -9.36 -11.26
C PHE A 98 5.53 -8.20 -12.12
N THR A 99 4.88 -7.06 -12.09
CA THR A 99 5.29 -5.89 -12.90
C THR A 99 6.63 -5.33 -12.47
N GLY A 100 6.95 -5.36 -11.17
CA GLY A 100 8.23 -4.97 -10.60
C GLY A 100 9.39 -5.87 -11.05
N THR A 101 9.14 -7.17 -11.26
CA THR A 101 10.12 -8.09 -11.84
C THR A 101 10.55 -7.64 -13.24
N PHE A 102 9.60 -7.23 -14.07
CA PHE A 102 9.89 -6.71 -15.42
C PHE A 102 10.51 -5.29 -15.36
N ALA A 103 10.06 -4.43 -14.45
CA ALA A 103 10.63 -3.10 -14.27
C ALA A 103 12.10 -3.12 -13.78
N SER A 104 12.55 -4.24 -13.19
CA SER A 104 13.93 -4.45 -12.74
C SER A 104 14.72 -5.41 -13.66
N TRP A 105 14.24 -5.68 -14.86
CA TRP A 105 14.85 -6.63 -15.79
C TRP A 105 16.32 -6.38 -16.09
N GLN A 106 16.68 -5.10 -16.19
CA GLN A 106 18.02 -4.62 -16.52
C GLN A 106 18.83 -4.19 -15.28
N MET A 107 18.37 -4.56 -14.06
CA MET A 107 19.06 -4.15 -12.82
C MET A 107 20.50 -4.65 -12.79
N GLU A 108 21.43 -3.75 -12.51
CA GLU A 108 22.85 -3.99 -12.32
C GLU A 108 23.42 -2.97 -11.31
N PRO A 109 24.48 -3.28 -10.51
CA PRO A 109 25.14 -4.60 -10.37
C PRO A 109 24.43 -5.53 -9.41
N MET A 110 24.98 -6.74 -9.18
CA MET A 110 24.50 -7.72 -8.18
C MET A 110 23.01 -8.05 -8.33
N LYS A 111 22.58 -8.39 -9.54
CA LYS A 111 21.18 -8.69 -9.88
C LYS A 111 20.57 -9.80 -9.03
N LYS A 112 21.34 -10.87 -8.77
CA LYS A 112 20.89 -12.01 -7.96
C LYS A 112 20.55 -11.58 -6.53
N GLU A 113 21.45 -10.84 -5.88
CA GLU A 113 21.29 -10.34 -4.53
C GLU A 113 20.12 -9.35 -4.44
N TYR A 114 19.96 -8.50 -5.45
CA TYR A 114 18.82 -7.59 -5.55
C TYR A 114 17.48 -8.36 -5.53
N PHE A 115 17.34 -9.40 -6.37
CA PHE A 115 16.11 -10.18 -6.43
C PHE A 115 15.92 -11.06 -5.20
N LEU A 116 16.98 -11.51 -4.52
CA LEU A 116 16.86 -12.18 -3.23
C LEU A 116 16.19 -11.27 -2.19
N TRP A 117 16.66 -10.04 -2.04
CA TRP A 117 16.08 -9.08 -1.10
C TRP A 117 14.69 -8.62 -1.53
N PHE A 118 14.45 -8.44 -2.82
CA PHE A 118 13.12 -8.10 -3.34
C PHE A 118 12.10 -9.21 -3.08
N THR A 119 12.49 -10.46 -3.22
CA THR A 119 11.62 -11.62 -2.91
C THR A 119 11.39 -11.74 -1.41
N LEU A 120 12.41 -11.52 -0.57
CA LEU A 120 12.24 -11.54 0.89
C LEU A 120 11.30 -10.42 1.36
N LEU A 121 11.39 -9.23 0.76
CA LEU A 121 10.44 -8.14 1.01
C LEU A 121 9.01 -8.57 0.69
N SER A 122 8.79 -9.26 -0.43
CA SER A 122 7.46 -9.74 -0.81
C SER A 122 6.90 -10.79 0.16
N ILE A 123 7.75 -11.64 0.76
CA ILE A 123 7.34 -12.59 1.82
C ILE A 123 6.74 -11.86 3.02
N GLY A 124 7.42 -10.80 3.50
CA GLY A 124 6.90 -9.99 4.60
C GLY A 124 5.53 -9.39 4.30
N VAL A 125 5.34 -8.90 3.09
CA VAL A 125 4.06 -8.29 2.66
C VAL A 125 2.94 -9.33 2.54
N TYR A 126 3.18 -10.46 1.85
CA TYR A 126 2.18 -11.53 1.76
C TYR A 126 1.84 -12.08 3.13
N GLY A 127 2.86 -12.38 3.94
CA GLY A 127 2.69 -12.90 5.29
C GLY A 127 1.84 -11.98 6.17
N PHE A 128 2.02 -10.68 6.05
CA PHE A 128 1.21 -9.69 6.78
C PHE A 128 -0.28 -9.78 6.42
N PHE A 129 -0.63 -9.82 5.12
CA PHE A 129 -2.03 -9.82 4.70
C PHE A 129 -2.77 -11.14 4.90
N ILE A 130 -2.05 -12.26 5.00
CA ILE A 130 -2.67 -13.56 5.27
C ILE A 130 -2.75 -13.90 6.76
N SER A 131 -2.04 -13.16 7.63
CA SER A 131 -2.01 -13.42 9.08
C SER A 131 -3.24 -12.86 9.77
N ILE A 132 -3.82 -13.65 10.68
CA ILE A 132 -4.91 -13.25 11.57
C ILE A 132 -4.50 -13.26 13.05
N ASP A 133 -3.28 -13.65 13.36
CA ASP A 133 -2.62 -13.47 14.64
C ASP A 133 -1.80 -12.17 14.63
N MET A 134 -2.02 -11.30 15.61
CA MET A 134 -1.38 -9.96 15.67
C MET A 134 0.14 -10.04 15.78
N PHE A 135 0.65 -11.02 16.51
CA PHE A 135 2.09 -11.16 16.70
C PHE A 135 2.76 -11.69 15.42
N THR A 136 2.17 -12.69 14.79
CA THR A 136 2.65 -13.22 13.50
C THR A 136 2.57 -12.15 12.41
N MET A 137 1.50 -11.36 12.37
CA MET A 137 1.36 -10.22 11.46
C MET A 137 2.48 -9.19 11.69
N PHE A 138 2.76 -8.85 12.95
CA PHE A 138 3.84 -7.96 13.32
C PHE A 138 5.22 -8.51 12.89
N MET A 139 5.47 -9.80 13.08
CA MET A 139 6.72 -10.45 12.64
C MET A 139 6.91 -10.34 11.12
N PHE A 140 5.87 -10.56 10.32
CA PHE A 140 5.98 -10.40 8.86
C PHE A 140 6.23 -8.95 8.45
N TYR A 141 5.69 -7.98 9.20
CA TYR A 141 6.04 -6.57 9.02
C TYR A 141 7.54 -6.32 9.26
N GLU A 142 8.10 -6.84 10.36
CA GLU A 142 9.53 -6.70 10.66
C GLU A 142 10.42 -7.41 9.61
N VAL A 143 9.99 -8.55 9.09
CA VAL A 143 10.70 -9.24 7.99
C VAL A 143 10.79 -8.38 6.74
N ALA A 144 9.81 -7.50 6.48
CA ALA A 144 9.84 -6.59 5.33
C ALA A 144 10.83 -5.41 5.51
N LEU A 145 11.13 -4.99 6.75
CA LEU A 145 11.98 -3.81 7.00
C LEU A 145 13.45 -4.02 6.62
N ILE A 146 14.01 -5.19 6.94
CA ILE A 146 15.42 -5.50 6.67
C ILE A 146 15.74 -5.43 5.17
N PRO A 147 14.97 -6.10 4.29
CA PRO A 147 15.17 -5.97 2.85
C PRO A 147 15.05 -4.52 2.35
N MET A 148 14.12 -3.74 2.88
CA MET A 148 13.95 -2.36 2.48
C MET A 148 15.20 -1.52 2.74
N TYR A 149 15.79 -1.66 3.94
CA TYR A 149 17.05 -0.98 4.28
C TYR A 149 18.16 -1.30 3.27
N LEU A 150 18.34 -2.60 2.98
CA LEU A 150 19.40 -3.06 2.09
C LEU A 150 19.14 -2.67 0.62
N LEU A 151 17.90 -2.82 0.14
CA LEU A 151 17.54 -2.47 -1.23
C LEU A 151 17.76 -0.97 -1.52
N ILE A 152 17.45 -0.11 -0.57
CA ILE A 152 17.67 1.33 -0.72
C ILE A 152 19.14 1.67 -0.51
N GLY A 153 19.77 1.15 0.54
CA GLY A 153 21.16 1.49 0.90
C GLY A 153 22.19 1.02 -0.13
N VAL A 154 21.97 -0.15 -0.75
CA VAL A 154 22.92 -0.71 -1.73
C VAL A 154 22.62 -0.24 -3.15
N TRP A 155 21.40 -0.43 -3.63
CA TRP A 155 20.99 -0.17 -5.03
C TRP A 155 20.30 1.19 -5.22
N GLY A 156 20.09 1.94 -4.17
CA GLY A 156 19.47 3.27 -4.23
C GLY A 156 20.36 4.33 -4.91
N ILE A 157 19.77 5.51 -5.13
CA ILE A 157 20.37 6.63 -5.86
C ILE A 157 20.37 7.88 -4.96
N GLY A 158 21.35 8.77 -5.15
CA GLY A 158 21.47 10.01 -4.38
C GLY A 158 21.86 9.77 -2.93
N ALA A 159 21.17 10.40 -1.99
CA ALA A 159 21.43 10.27 -0.55
C ALA A 159 20.89 8.95 0.02
N LYS A 160 21.19 7.83 -0.63
CA LYS A 160 20.61 6.50 -0.38
C LYS A 160 20.85 5.99 1.04
N GLU A 161 22.04 6.20 1.59
CA GLU A 161 22.39 5.76 2.95
C GLU A 161 21.57 6.52 4.01
N TYR A 162 21.46 7.83 3.87
CA TYR A 162 20.63 8.67 4.72
C TYR A 162 19.15 8.27 4.62
N SER A 163 18.65 8.07 3.40
CA SER A 163 17.25 7.71 3.15
C SER A 163 16.90 6.33 3.71
N ALA A 164 17.80 5.34 3.53
CA ALA A 164 17.63 4.00 4.09
C ALA A 164 17.63 4.04 5.62
N MET A 165 18.58 4.75 6.24
CA MET A 165 18.65 4.88 7.70
C MET A 165 17.44 5.60 8.26
N LYS A 166 17.03 6.73 7.68
CA LYS A 166 15.86 7.50 8.10
C LYS A 166 14.59 6.69 8.04
N LEU A 167 14.36 5.99 6.91
CA LEU A 167 13.22 5.10 6.73
C LEU A 167 13.20 4.02 7.82
N THR A 168 14.30 3.31 8.00
CA THR A 168 14.37 2.21 8.96
C THR A 168 14.14 2.67 10.38
N LEU A 169 14.81 3.75 10.82
CA LEU A 169 14.63 4.28 12.18
C LEU A 169 13.20 4.77 12.46
N MET A 170 12.57 5.41 11.46
CA MET A 170 11.17 5.86 11.61
C MET A 170 10.22 4.68 11.71
N LEU A 171 10.38 3.66 10.86
CA LEU A 171 9.53 2.47 10.88
C LEU A 171 9.77 1.63 12.13
N MET A 172 11.01 1.47 12.60
CA MET A 172 11.33 0.81 13.88
C MET A 172 10.75 1.56 15.08
N GLY A 173 10.74 2.91 15.04
CA GLY A 173 10.05 3.71 16.04
C GLY A 173 8.54 3.43 16.07
N GLY A 174 7.94 3.26 14.87
CA GLY A 174 6.55 2.81 14.74
C GLY A 174 6.33 1.40 15.29
N SER A 175 7.20 0.46 14.95
CA SER A 175 7.09 -0.92 15.44
C SER A 175 7.22 -1.04 16.95
N ALA A 176 8.03 -0.21 17.59
CA ALA A 176 8.09 -0.16 19.06
C ALA A 176 6.74 0.23 19.68
N LEU A 177 6.02 1.20 19.08
CA LEU A 177 4.68 1.56 19.51
C LEU A 177 3.69 0.40 19.26
N LEU A 178 3.81 -0.31 18.14
CA LEU A 178 2.97 -1.47 17.83
C LEU A 178 3.14 -2.59 18.83
N VAL A 179 4.37 -2.93 19.21
CA VAL A 179 4.65 -3.98 20.22
C VAL A 179 3.98 -3.64 21.54
N ILE A 180 4.12 -2.39 22.01
CA ILE A 180 3.49 -1.94 23.26
C ILE A 180 1.96 -2.06 23.14
N GLY A 181 1.37 -1.65 22.03
CA GLY A 181 -0.08 -1.72 21.81
C GLY A 181 -0.59 -3.17 21.74
N ILE A 182 0.11 -4.05 20.97
CA ILE A 182 -0.23 -5.46 20.83
C ILE A 182 -0.16 -6.19 22.17
N LEU A 183 0.92 -6.00 22.95
CA LEU A 183 1.04 -6.57 24.28
C LEU A 183 -0.01 -5.99 25.24
N GLY A 184 -0.33 -4.71 25.11
CA GLY A 184 -1.42 -4.09 25.87
C GLY A 184 -2.76 -4.77 25.62
N ILE A 185 -3.13 -5.00 24.35
CA ILE A 185 -4.35 -5.74 24.02
C ILE A 185 -4.29 -7.15 24.60
N TYR A 186 -3.19 -7.88 24.43
CA TYR A 186 -3.02 -9.24 24.94
C TYR A 186 -3.30 -9.34 26.44
N PHE A 187 -2.68 -8.47 27.26
CA PHE A 187 -2.83 -8.52 28.70
C PHE A 187 -4.19 -8.03 29.19
N TYR A 188 -4.77 -7.01 28.56
CA TYR A 188 -6.02 -6.40 29.03
C TYR A 188 -7.28 -7.01 28.43
N SER A 189 -7.18 -7.76 27.30
CA SER A 189 -8.31 -8.51 26.75
C SER A 189 -8.72 -9.70 27.61
N GLY A 190 -7.75 -10.29 28.35
CA GLY A 190 -7.97 -11.53 29.10
C GLY A 190 -8.17 -12.78 28.24
N ALA A 191 -8.13 -12.66 26.92
CA ALA A 191 -8.35 -13.77 25.98
C ALA A 191 -7.20 -14.77 25.92
N GLN A 192 -6.02 -14.40 26.43
CA GLN A 192 -4.80 -15.23 26.40
C GLN A 192 -4.42 -15.73 24.99
N THR A 193 -4.66 -14.94 23.98
CA THR A 193 -4.36 -15.22 22.58
C THR A 193 -3.99 -13.93 21.85
N PHE A 194 -3.28 -14.04 20.71
CA PHE A 194 -3.04 -12.95 19.79
C PHE A 194 -3.96 -13.01 18.55
N GLU A 195 -4.84 -13.99 18.48
CA GLU A 195 -5.81 -14.09 17.37
C GLU A 195 -6.83 -12.95 17.42
N ILE A 196 -6.90 -12.19 16.33
CA ILE A 196 -7.72 -10.98 16.23
C ILE A 196 -9.21 -11.30 16.45
N LEU A 197 -9.71 -12.38 15.86
CA LEU A 197 -11.13 -12.75 15.97
C LEU A 197 -11.47 -13.27 17.36
N ASP A 198 -10.61 -14.08 17.98
CA ASP A 198 -10.83 -14.60 19.32
C ASP A 198 -10.83 -13.47 20.35
N ILE A 199 -9.92 -12.49 20.20
CA ILE A 199 -9.91 -11.29 21.05
C ILE A 199 -11.21 -10.52 20.85
N ALA A 200 -11.62 -10.25 19.61
CA ALA A 200 -12.84 -9.52 19.33
C ALA A 200 -14.09 -10.20 19.91
N HIS A 201 -14.19 -11.53 19.78
CA HIS A 201 -15.27 -12.31 20.38
C HIS A 201 -15.23 -12.28 21.91
N HIS A 202 -14.05 -12.42 22.53
CA HIS A 202 -13.89 -12.42 23.97
C HIS A 202 -14.20 -11.06 24.59
N THR A 203 -13.79 -9.98 23.93
CA THR A 203 -13.99 -8.59 24.42
C THR A 203 -15.35 -8.02 24.08
N ASN A 204 -16.20 -8.75 23.38
CA ASN A 204 -17.58 -8.33 23.10
C ASN A 204 -18.43 -8.51 24.34
N GLY A 205 -19.00 -7.43 24.87
CA GLY A 205 -19.89 -7.44 26.02
C GLY A 205 -19.20 -7.35 27.39
N ALA A 206 -19.42 -8.36 28.25
CA ALA A 206 -18.99 -8.31 29.67
C ALA A 206 -17.48 -8.28 29.91
N HIS A 207 -16.68 -8.70 28.95
CA HIS A 207 -15.21 -8.72 29.01
C HIS A 207 -14.57 -7.59 28.18
N ALA A 208 -15.33 -6.55 27.84
CA ALA A 208 -14.81 -5.42 27.07
C ALA A 208 -13.59 -4.79 27.74
N ILE A 209 -12.57 -4.46 26.95
CA ILE A 209 -11.41 -3.72 27.43
C ILE A 209 -11.88 -2.36 27.94
N PRO A 210 -11.55 -1.95 29.19
CA PRO A 210 -12.00 -0.68 29.73
C PRO A 210 -11.62 0.50 28.82
N GLU A 211 -12.54 1.45 28.63
CA GLU A 211 -12.32 2.64 27.78
C GLU A 211 -11.05 3.41 28.15
N SER A 212 -10.74 3.51 29.44
CA SER A 212 -9.52 4.16 29.92
C SER A 212 -8.26 3.48 29.39
N VAL A 213 -8.27 2.15 29.25
CA VAL A 213 -7.18 1.35 28.70
C VAL A 213 -7.14 1.48 27.18
N GLN A 214 -8.30 1.44 26.51
CA GLN A 214 -8.39 1.65 25.06
C GLN A 214 -7.83 3.03 24.69
N ASN A 215 -8.11 4.07 25.44
CA ASN A 215 -7.59 5.43 25.23
C ASN A 215 -6.06 5.55 25.36
N VAL A 216 -5.40 4.58 25.98
CA VAL A 216 -3.92 4.51 26.04
C VAL A 216 -3.35 3.76 24.84
N PHE A 217 -3.89 2.59 24.50
CA PHE A 217 -3.31 1.73 23.47
C PHE A 217 -3.75 2.09 22.06
N PHE A 218 -4.95 2.61 21.87
CA PHE A 218 -5.44 3.05 20.57
C PHE A 218 -4.51 4.07 19.87
N PRO A 219 -4.11 5.18 20.52
CA PRO A 219 -3.20 6.12 19.87
C PRO A 219 -1.82 5.51 19.58
N LEU A 220 -1.31 4.59 20.40
CA LEU A 220 -0.04 3.92 20.14
C LEU A 220 -0.11 3.07 18.89
N LEU A 221 -1.16 2.26 18.74
CA LEU A 221 -1.38 1.43 17.55
C LEU A 221 -1.67 2.28 16.31
N PHE A 222 -2.54 3.29 16.44
CA PHE A 222 -2.88 4.14 15.30
C PHE A 222 -1.68 4.96 14.81
N ILE A 223 -0.83 5.48 15.71
CA ILE A 223 0.41 6.16 15.33
C ILE A 223 1.40 5.16 14.77
N GLY A 224 1.60 3.99 15.39
CA GLY A 224 2.53 2.97 14.92
C GLY A 224 2.24 2.53 13.48
N PHE A 225 1.00 2.17 13.18
CA PHE A 225 0.57 1.88 11.80
C PHE A 225 0.51 3.13 10.93
N GLY A 226 0.12 4.27 11.49
CA GLY A 226 0.09 5.55 10.82
C GLY A 226 1.47 6.03 10.34
N ILE A 227 2.55 5.75 11.08
CA ILE A 227 3.93 5.99 10.63
C ILE A 227 4.18 5.25 9.31
N LEU A 228 3.79 3.99 9.23
CA LEU A 228 3.91 3.19 8.01
C LEU A 228 3.02 3.74 6.88
N GLY A 229 1.83 4.24 7.21
CA GLY A 229 0.93 4.95 6.29
C GLY A 229 1.33 6.41 5.99
N ALA A 230 2.51 6.85 6.40
CA ALA A 230 3.02 8.22 6.25
C ALA A 230 2.10 9.31 6.83
N LEU A 231 1.55 9.08 8.02
CA LEU A 231 0.75 10.04 8.77
C LEU A 231 1.58 11.28 9.16
N PHE A 232 1.05 12.49 8.94
CA PHE A 232 1.65 13.72 9.48
C PHE A 232 1.65 13.69 11.03
N PRO A 233 2.75 14.08 11.69
CA PRO A 233 4.01 14.63 11.17
C PRO A 233 5.09 13.57 10.86
N PHE A 234 4.81 12.30 10.99
CA PHE A 234 5.77 11.18 10.87
C PHE A 234 6.02 10.70 9.43
N HIS A 235 5.62 11.47 8.43
CA HIS A 235 5.67 11.11 7.00
C HIS A 235 7.02 11.32 6.32
N THR A 236 7.95 12.05 6.94
CA THR A 236 9.14 12.61 6.26
C THR A 236 10.12 11.57 5.72
N TRP A 237 10.06 10.34 6.19
CA TRP A 237 10.86 9.22 5.70
C TRP A 237 10.41 8.75 4.31
N SER A 238 9.11 8.88 4.01
CA SER A 238 8.50 8.35 2.79
C SER A 238 9.00 9.05 1.51
N PRO A 239 9.00 10.39 1.38
CA PRO A 239 9.54 11.07 0.20
C PRO A 239 11.02 10.75 -0.06
N ASP A 240 11.85 10.75 0.99
CA ASP A 240 13.29 10.47 0.86
C ASP A 240 13.53 9.01 0.48
N GLY A 241 12.80 8.09 1.11
CA GLY A 241 12.85 6.66 0.83
C GLY A 241 12.49 6.35 -0.63
N HIS A 242 11.36 6.87 -1.12
CA HIS A 242 10.92 6.66 -2.50
C HIS A 242 11.85 7.30 -3.53
N ALA A 243 12.33 8.51 -3.28
CA ALA A 243 13.20 9.19 -4.21
C ALA A 243 14.55 8.47 -4.38
N SER A 244 15.06 7.86 -3.32
CA SER A 244 16.33 7.13 -3.32
C SER A 244 16.20 5.67 -3.77
N ALA A 245 15.06 5.01 -3.55
CA ALA A 245 14.88 3.59 -3.84
C ALA A 245 14.98 3.26 -5.34
N PRO A 246 15.43 2.05 -5.71
CA PRO A 246 15.30 1.53 -7.08
C PRO A 246 13.82 1.48 -7.52
N THR A 247 13.60 1.48 -8.84
CA THR A 247 12.25 1.61 -9.43
C THR A 247 11.25 0.60 -8.88
N ALA A 248 11.52 -0.71 -8.98
CA ALA A 248 10.58 -1.72 -8.51
C ALA A 248 10.43 -1.73 -6.98
N VAL A 249 11.47 -1.32 -6.24
CA VAL A 249 11.38 -1.15 -4.79
C VAL A 249 10.43 0.00 -4.46
N SER A 250 10.52 1.13 -5.18
CA SER A 250 9.56 2.25 -5.03
C SER A 250 8.13 1.82 -5.38
N MET A 251 7.97 0.98 -6.43
CA MET A 251 6.66 0.42 -6.81
C MET A 251 6.06 -0.42 -5.67
N LEU A 252 6.81 -1.37 -5.11
CA LEU A 252 6.34 -2.24 -4.05
C LEU A 252 6.16 -1.49 -2.72
N HIS A 253 7.06 -0.57 -2.42
CA HIS A 253 6.99 0.23 -1.20
C HIS A 253 5.76 1.16 -1.20
N ALA A 254 5.62 2.03 -2.18
CA ALA A 254 4.48 2.92 -2.28
C ALA A 254 3.19 2.18 -2.61
N GLY A 255 3.30 1.17 -3.47
CA GLY A 255 2.14 0.42 -3.95
C GLY A 255 1.50 -0.48 -2.90
N VAL A 256 2.29 -1.11 -2.03
CA VAL A 256 1.79 -2.10 -1.07
C VAL A 256 2.22 -1.83 0.36
N LEU A 257 3.51 -1.59 0.63
CA LEU A 257 4.01 -1.53 2.00
C LEU A 257 3.31 -0.43 2.83
N MET A 258 3.11 0.75 2.26
CA MET A 258 2.38 1.83 2.95
C MET A 258 0.92 1.46 3.27
N LYS A 259 0.32 0.49 2.55
CA LYS A 259 -1.07 0.03 2.80
C LYS A 259 -1.19 -0.85 4.02
N LEU A 260 -0.10 -1.49 4.46
CA LEU A 260 -0.06 -2.19 5.74
C LEU A 260 -0.45 -1.26 6.89
N GLY A 261 -0.11 0.04 6.78
CA GLY A 261 -0.51 1.06 7.74
C GLY A 261 -2.02 1.25 7.84
N GLY A 262 -2.70 1.48 6.71
CA GLY A 262 -4.15 1.62 6.67
C GLY A 262 -4.88 0.34 7.09
N TYR A 263 -4.39 -0.81 6.62
CA TYR A 263 -4.90 -2.12 6.99
C TYR A 263 -4.80 -2.36 8.49
N GLY A 264 -3.63 -2.11 9.10
CA GLY A 264 -3.41 -2.31 10.53
C GLY A 264 -4.20 -1.32 11.40
N CYS A 265 -4.35 -0.07 10.98
CA CYS A 265 -5.22 0.90 11.67
C CYS A 265 -6.66 0.39 11.72
N PHE A 266 -7.19 -0.12 10.61
CA PHE A 266 -8.57 -0.60 10.54
C PHE A 266 -8.75 -1.93 11.27
N ARG A 267 -7.89 -2.93 10.96
CA ARG A 267 -8.01 -4.32 11.42
C ARG A 267 -7.62 -4.52 12.89
N ILE A 268 -6.69 -3.73 13.42
CA ILE A 268 -6.21 -3.89 14.79
C ILE A 268 -6.65 -2.72 15.65
N ALA A 269 -6.25 -1.49 15.31
CA ALA A 269 -6.46 -0.36 16.19
C ALA A 269 -7.96 -0.05 16.38
N MET A 270 -8.71 0.05 15.29
CA MET A 270 -10.14 0.40 15.35
C MET A 270 -11.02 -0.79 15.75
N PHE A 271 -10.77 -1.97 15.17
CA PHE A 271 -11.60 -3.14 15.39
C PHE A 271 -11.51 -3.71 16.81
N LEU A 272 -10.30 -3.73 17.40
CA LEU A 272 -10.09 -4.28 18.76
C LEU A 272 -10.26 -3.25 19.88
N LEU A 273 -10.25 -1.96 19.57
CA LEU A 273 -10.40 -0.87 20.54
C LEU A 273 -11.53 0.10 20.13
N PRO A 274 -12.76 -0.40 19.96
CA PRO A 274 -13.86 0.37 19.37
C PRO A 274 -14.28 1.58 20.22
N ALA A 275 -14.27 1.50 21.56
CA ALA A 275 -14.66 2.62 22.41
C ALA A 275 -13.75 3.86 22.22
N ALA A 276 -12.47 3.68 21.95
CA ALA A 276 -11.56 4.79 21.70
C ALA A 276 -11.81 5.49 20.35
N THR A 277 -12.50 4.83 19.40
CA THR A 277 -12.81 5.41 18.07
C THR A 277 -13.92 6.47 18.14
N HIS A 278 -14.71 6.52 19.22
CA HIS A 278 -15.77 7.53 19.41
C HIS A 278 -15.30 8.72 20.27
N GLY A 279 -14.06 8.65 20.81
CA GLY A 279 -13.55 9.60 21.77
C GLY A 279 -12.76 10.77 21.18
N PHE A 280 -11.89 11.30 22.02
CA PHE A 280 -10.99 12.42 21.71
C PHE A 280 -10.00 12.08 20.59
N TRP A 281 -9.45 10.86 20.61
CA TRP A 281 -8.35 10.48 19.72
C TRP A 281 -8.73 10.44 18.23
N ILE A 282 -9.95 10.00 17.91
CA ILE A 282 -10.39 9.98 16.51
C ILE A 282 -10.43 11.38 15.90
N LYS A 283 -10.83 12.39 16.70
CA LYS A 283 -10.83 13.80 16.25
C LYS A 283 -9.41 14.33 16.06
N VAL A 284 -8.47 13.94 16.92
CA VAL A 284 -7.04 14.29 16.77
C VAL A 284 -6.51 13.69 15.47
N PHE A 285 -6.75 12.39 15.23
CA PHE A 285 -6.28 11.74 14.02
C PHE A 285 -6.96 12.28 12.76
N LEU A 286 -8.24 12.65 12.85
CA LEU A 286 -8.94 13.31 11.75
C LEU A 286 -8.27 14.63 11.34
N VAL A 287 -7.82 15.44 12.32
CA VAL A 287 -7.05 16.66 12.02
C VAL A 287 -5.70 16.33 11.39
N LEU A 288 -4.95 15.39 11.98
CA LEU A 288 -3.62 15.01 11.46
C LEU A 288 -3.69 14.44 10.04
N THR A 289 -4.70 13.62 9.75
CA THR A 289 -4.90 13.06 8.41
C THR A 289 -5.36 14.12 7.42
N THR A 290 -6.22 15.05 7.82
CA THR A 290 -6.60 16.22 6.99
C THR A 290 -5.36 17.06 6.64
N ILE A 291 -4.48 17.30 7.62
CA ILE A 291 -3.21 17.99 7.37
C ILE A 291 -2.34 17.16 6.42
N SER A 292 -2.23 15.83 6.59
CA SER A 292 -1.47 14.96 5.68
C SER A 292 -1.93 15.12 4.23
N ILE A 293 -3.24 15.15 3.98
CA ILE A 293 -3.83 15.30 2.64
C ILE A 293 -3.39 16.62 2.01
N VAL A 294 -3.68 17.73 2.68
CA VAL A 294 -3.44 19.07 2.13
C VAL A 294 -1.93 19.35 2.05
N TYR A 295 -1.17 19.04 3.08
CA TYR A 295 0.28 19.25 3.13
C TYR A 295 0.98 18.40 2.06
N GLY A 296 0.62 17.12 1.91
CA GLY A 296 1.21 16.24 0.88
C GLY A 296 0.97 16.80 -0.53
N ALA A 297 -0.24 17.23 -0.84
CA ALA A 297 -0.59 17.82 -2.13
C ALA A 297 0.16 19.14 -2.40
N LEU A 298 0.21 20.04 -1.42
CA LEU A 298 0.95 21.33 -1.54
C LEU A 298 2.46 21.08 -1.68
N SER A 299 3.00 20.13 -0.93
CA SER A 299 4.42 19.77 -1.03
C SER A 299 4.76 19.21 -2.40
N ALA A 300 3.90 18.38 -3.00
CA ALA A 300 4.06 17.90 -4.37
C ALA A 300 4.09 19.04 -5.41
N CYS A 301 3.30 20.10 -5.19
CA CYS A 301 3.27 21.26 -6.07
C CYS A 301 4.61 21.98 -6.20
N VAL A 302 5.41 22.05 -5.12
CA VAL A 302 6.65 22.81 -5.10
C VAL A 302 7.87 21.99 -5.52
N GLN A 303 7.73 20.68 -5.65
CA GLN A 303 8.84 19.82 -6.08
C GLN A 303 9.13 19.96 -7.58
N THR A 304 10.38 19.72 -7.93
CA THR A 304 10.87 19.68 -9.31
C THR A 304 11.35 18.31 -9.75
N ASP A 305 11.66 17.40 -8.81
CA ASP A 305 12.02 16.01 -9.07
C ASP A 305 10.76 15.15 -9.14
N LEU A 306 10.60 14.40 -10.23
CA LEU A 306 9.43 13.56 -10.48
C LEU A 306 9.16 12.51 -9.42
N LYS A 307 10.23 11.91 -8.85
CA LYS A 307 10.06 10.95 -7.77
C LYS A 307 9.57 11.61 -6.48
N TYR A 308 10.08 12.81 -6.15
CA TYR A 308 9.58 13.56 -5.00
C TYR A 308 8.15 14.03 -5.18
N ILE A 309 7.77 14.49 -6.40
CA ILE A 309 6.38 14.85 -6.70
C ILE A 309 5.44 13.68 -6.43
N ASN A 310 5.76 12.49 -6.96
CA ASN A 310 4.95 11.29 -6.76
C ASN A 310 4.97 10.80 -5.30
N ALA A 311 6.10 10.93 -4.61
CA ALA A 311 6.23 10.52 -3.22
C ALA A 311 5.38 11.40 -2.28
N TYR A 312 5.38 12.72 -2.46
CA TYR A 312 4.49 13.61 -1.70
C TYR A 312 3.02 13.44 -2.08
N SER A 313 2.72 13.14 -3.35
CA SER A 313 1.38 12.70 -3.77
C SER A 313 0.95 11.46 -3.00
N SER A 314 1.85 10.48 -2.81
CA SER A 314 1.58 9.27 -2.02
C SER A 314 1.30 9.58 -0.54
N VAL A 315 1.98 10.56 0.07
CA VAL A 315 1.66 11.05 1.42
C VAL A 315 0.21 11.57 1.49
N SER A 316 -0.21 12.35 0.47
CA SER A 316 -1.57 12.88 0.40
C SER A 316 -2.61 11.76 0.30
N HIS A 317 -2.43 10.80 -0.63
CA HIS A 317 -3.38 9.71 -0.84
C HIS A 317 -3.40 8.69 0.31
N CYS A 318 -2.26 8.40 0.95
CA CYS A 318 -2.24 7.57 2.16
C CYS A 318 -2.88 8.30 3.35
N GLY A 319 -2.68 9.62 3.44
CA GLY A 319 -3.43 10.48 4.37
C GLY A 319 -4.93 10.38 4.15
N MET A 320 -5.39 10.30 2.89
CA MET A 320 -6.80 10.13 2.53
C MET A 320 -7.37 8.77 2.96
N VAL A 321 -6.58 7.70 2.91
CA VAL A 321 -6.97 6.39 3.45
C VAL A 321 -7.24 6.48 4.95
N LEU A 322 -6.29 7.00 5.72
CA LEU A 322 -6.45 7.15 7.18
C LEU A 322 -7.56 8.14 7.54
N PHE A 323 -7.72 9.21 6.78
CA PHE A 323 -8.81 10.16 6.91
C PHE A 323 -10.17 9.47 6.74
N ALA A 324 -10.34 8.67 5.70
CA ALA A 324 -11.58 7.97 5.42
C ALA A 324 -11.97 6.98 6.54
N LEU A 325 -11.00 6.31 7.15
CA LEU A 325 -11.22 5.48 8.33
C LEU A 325 -11.71 6.32 9.52
N CYS A 326 -11.11 7.51 9.75
CA CYS A 326 -11.52 8.41 10.82
C CYS A 326 -12.90 9.06 10.61
N MET A 327 -13.49 8.96 9.42
CA MET A 327 -14.84 9.48 9.15
C MET A 327 -15.95 8.67 9.82
N MET A 328 -15.67 7.48 10.30
CA MET A 328 -16.62 6.65 11.04
C MET A 328 -17.92 6.40 10.26
N THR A 329 -17.80 6.10 8.98
CA THR A 329 -18.90 5.65 8.13
C THR A 329 -18.47 4.45 7.30
N GLU A 330 -19.34 3.46 7.11
CA GLU A 330 -19.05 2.25 6.37
C GLU A 330 -18.64 2.55 4.91
N THR A 331 -19.34 3.49 4.26
CA THR A 331 -19.03 3.93 2.90
C THR A 331 -17.62 4.54 2.80
N ALA A 332 -17.23 5.38 3.78
CA ALA A 332 -15.88 5.96 3.77
C ALA A 332 -14.81 4.90 4.05
N ALA A 333 -15.07 3.94 4.94
CA ALA A 333 -14.17 2.83 5.20
C ALA A 333 -14.00 1.93 3.96
N THR A 334 -15.08 1.62 3.23
CA THR A 334 -15.02 0.93 1.92
C THR A 334 -14.17 1.73 0.93
N GLY A 335 -14.39 3.04 0.85
CA GLY A 335 -13.59 3.96 0.04
C GLY A 335 -12.10 3.96 0.44
N ALA A 336 -11.77 3.83 1.72
CA ALA A 336 -10.39 3.73 2.20
C ALA A 336 -9.68 2.50 1.62
N ILE A 337 -10.34 1.34 1.62
CA ILE A 337 -9.78 0.10 1.07
C ILE A 337 -9.67 0.17 -0.47
N LEU A 338 -10.70 0.71 -1.14
CA LEU A 338 -10.63 0.99 -2.58
C LEU A 338 -9.47 1.94 -2.90
N GLN A 339 -9.22 2.94 -2.06
CA GLN A 339 -8.09 3.86 -2.24
C GLN A 339 -6.74 3.18 -2.02
N MET A 340 -6.65 2.22 -1.10
CA MET A 340 -5.43 1.42 -0.95
C MET A 340 -5.13 0.64 -2.25
N LEU A 341 -6.13 0.01 -2.84
CA LEU A 341 -5.99 -0.72 -4.11
C LEU A 341 -5.66 0.21 -5.28
N SER A 342 -6.46 1.25 -5.47
CA SER A 342 -6.33 2.21 -6.58
C SER A 342 -5.00 2.95 -6.54
N HIS A 343 -4.67 3.56 -5.40
CA HIS A 343 -3.40 4.26 -5.22
C HIS A 343 -2.21 3.32 -5.38
N GLY A 344 -2.33 2.05 -4.93
CA GLY A 344 -1.30 1.05 -5.11
C GLY A 344 -0.94 0.82 -6.57
N LEU A 345 -1.94 0.57 -7.41
CA LEU A 345 -1.77 0.36 -8.85
C LEU A 345 -1.24 1.61 -9.57
N MET A 346 -1.86 2.75 -9.29
CA MET A 346 -1.54 4.03 -9.90
C MET A 346 -0.11 4.49 -9.57
N THR A 347 0.28 4.42 -8.31
CA THR A 347 1.62 4.87 -7.89
C THR A 347 2.72 3.92 -8.38
N ALA A 348 2.41 2.61 -8.49
CA ALA A 348 3.31 1.64 -9.11
C ALA A 348 3.55 1.98 -10.59
N LEU A 349 2.50 2.34 -11.33
CA LEU A 349 2.61 2.79 -12.72
C LEU A 349 3.46 4.08 -12.82
N PHE A 350 3.22 5.05 -11.94
CA PHE A 350 4.01 6.28 -11.93
C PHE A 350 5.49 6.02 -11.67
N PHE A 351 5.84 5.26 -10.62
CA PHE A 351 7.24 4.97 -10.32
C PHE A 351 7.90 4.14 -11.41
N ALA A 352 7.17 3.19 -12.02
CA ALA A 352 7.68 2.44 -13.16
C ALA A 352 8.09 3.36 -14.31
N VAL A 353 7.18 4.22 -14.77
CA VAL A 353 7.43 5.11 -15.91
C VAL A 353 8.49 6.16 -15.57
N ILE A 354 8.45 6.77 -14.39
CA ILE A 354 9.48 7.73 -13.95
C ILE A 354 10.87 7.06 -13.89
N GLY A 355 10.93 5.82 -13.40
CA GLY A 355 12.18 5.06 -13.36
C GLY A 355 12.74 4.76 -14.74
N MET A 356 11.89 4.36 -15.68
CA MET A 356 12.26 4.08 -17.08
C MET A 356 12.73 5.36 -17.80
N ILE A 357 12.02 6.48 -17.63
CA ILE A 357 12.44 7.78 -18.16
C ILE A 357 13.79 8.18 -17.57
N TYR A 358 13.97 8.03 -16.26
CA TYR A 358 15.23 8.38 -15.60
C TYR A 358 16.40 7.52 -16.08
N HIS A 359 16.19 6.23 -16.26
CA HIS A 359 17.24 5.32 -16.74
C HIS A 359 17.79 5.73 -18.11
N GLN A 360 16.92 6.24 -18.98
CA GLN A 360 17.32 6.66 -20.33
C GLN A 360 17.78 8.13 -20.38
N ALA A 361 17.05 9.05 -19.73
CA ALA A 361 17.30 10.49 -19.80
C ALA A 361 18.43 10.96 -18.85
N GLY A 362 18.79 10.15 -17.83
CA GLY A 362 19.78 10.51 -16.81
C GLY A 362 19.30 11.63 -15.87
N THR A 363 18.07 12.10 -16.02
CA THR A 363 17.47 13.14 -15.18
C THR A 363 16.01 12.87 -14.92
N ARG A 364 15.51 13.30 -13.77
CA ARG A 364 14.09 13.28 -13.40
C ARG A 364 13.59 14.66 -12.97
N ASP A 365 14.41 15.70 -13.19
CA ASP A 365 14.02 17.08 -12.95
C ASP A 365 13.16 17.59 -14.10
N VAL A 366 11.94 17.99 -13.76
CA VAL A 366 10.92 18.51 -14.71
C VAL A 366 11.44 19.68 -15.55
N ARG A 367 12.42 20.43 -15.05
CA ARG A 367 12.99 21.59 -15.77
C ARG A 367 13.82 21.19 -17.00
N TYR A 368 14.36 19.98 -17.00
CA TYR A 368 15.22 19.46 -18.07
C TYR A 368 14.54 18.41 -18.95
N LEU A 369 13.25 18.14 -18.72
CA LEU A 369 12.43 17.22 -19.50
C LEU A 369 11.40 17.99 -20.32
N GLY A 370 11.13 17.56 -21.53
CA GLY A 370 10.12 18.15 -22.41
C GLY A 370 10.00 17.45 -23.76
N GLY A 371 8.81 17.49 -24.36
CA GLY A 371 8.56 16.94 -25.69
C GLY A 371 8.54 15.40 -25.77
N LEU A 372 8.47 14.72 -24.63
CA LEU A 372 8.61 13.26 -24.57
C LEU A 372 7.52 12.51 -25.34
N MET A 373 6.34 13.09 -25.55
CA MET A 373 5.26 12.48 -26.33
C MET A 373 5.68 12.13 -27.76
N LYS A 374 6.58 12.93 -28.35
CA LYS A 374 7.09 12.69 -29.70
C LYS A 374 8.27 11.71 -29.74
N ILE A 375 9.01 11.60 -28.65
CA ILE A 375 10.27 10.84 -28.59
C ILE A 375 10.03 9.42 -28.07
N ILE A 376 9.31 9.30 -26.95
CA ILE A 376 8.99 8.03 -26.27
C ILE A 376 7.48 7.93 -26.03
N PRO A 377 6.67 7.76 -27.09
CA PRO A 377 5.21 7.84 -27.02
C PRO A 377 4.60 6.82 -26.06
N PHE A 378 5.07 5.58 -25.99
CA PHE A 378 4.51 4.56 -25.14
C PHE A 378 4.67 4.92 -23.64
N LEU A 379 5.87 5.28 -23.21
CA LEU A 379 6.12 5.71 -21.83
C LEU A 379 5.37 7.01 -21.50
N SER A 380 5.24 7.90 -22.47
CA SER A 380 4.48 9.16 -22.32
C SER A 380 3.00 8.93 -22.09
N VAL A 381 2.39 7.97 -22.82
CA VAL A 381 1.01 7.54 -22.57
C VAL A 381 0.89 6.92 -21.18
N GLY A 382 1.84 6.06 -20.77
CA GLY A 382 1.87 5.51 -19.41
C GLY A 382 1.91 6.58 -18.34
N TYR A 383 2.74 7.62 -18.52
CA TYR A 383 2.83 8.77 -17.61
C TYR A 383 1.51 9.58 -17.56
N ALA A 384 0.91 9.82 -18.74
CA ALA A 384 -0.38 10.52 -18.82
C ALA A 384 -1.50 9.74 -18.11
N VAL A 385 -1.61 8.43 -18.35
CA VAL A 385 -2.61 7.57 -17.70
C VAL A 385 -2.41 7.56 -16.18
N ALA A 386 -1.17 7.40 -15.70
CA ALA A 386 -0.86 7.47 -14.29
C ALA A 386 -1.27 8.83 -13.67
N GLY A 387 -0.99 9.94 -14.38
CA GLY A 387 -1.38 11.28 -13.97
C GLY A 387 -2.90 11.48 -13.91
N LEU A 388 -3.62 11.04 -14.94
CA LEU A 388 -5.07 11.15 -15.00
C LEU A 388 -5.76 10.28 -13.93
N ALA A 389 -5.20 9.10 -13.64
CA ALA A 389 -5.67 8.25 -12.55
C ALA A 389 -5.44 8.88 -11.17
N ASN A 390 -4.28 9.54 -10.98
CA ASN A 390 -3.94 10.27 -9.76
C ASN A 390 -4.85 11.49 -9.53
N LEU A 391 -5.32 12.07 -10.62
CA LEU A 391 -6.26 13.19 -10.59
C LEU A 391 -7.69 12.76 -10.25
N GLY A 392 -7.98 11.48 -10.18
CA GLY A 392 -9.32 10.98 -9.95
C GLY A 392 -10.27 11.26 -11.13
N LEU A 393 -9.80 11.11 -12.37
CA LEU A 393 -10.69 11.26 -13.53
C LEU A 393 -11.58 10.03 -13.73
N PRO A 394 -12.88 10.23 -14.09
CA PRO A 394 -13.79 9.13 -14.42
C PRO A 394 -13.20 8.19 -15.49
N GLY A 395 -13.36 6.89 -15.30
CA GLY A 395 -12.78 5.84 -16.13
C GLY A 395 -11.47 5.27 -15.60
N PHE A 396 -10.89 5.86 -14.54
CA PHE A 396 -9.73 5.33 -13.83
C PHE A 396 -10.07 5.01 -12.38
N SER A 397 -9.28 4.13 -11.78
CA SER A 397 -9.50 3.61 -10.43
C SER A 397 -9.56 4.70 -9.34
N GLY A 398 -8.80 5.79 -9.49
CA GLY A 398 -8.75 6.90 -8.54
C GLY A 398 -10.10 7.57 -8.32
N PHE A 399 -10.87 7.77 -9.38
CA PHE A 399 -12.19 8.38 -9.30
C PHE A 399 -13.15 7.61 -8.39
N VAL A 400 -13.22 6.29 -8.59
CA VAL A 400 -14.13 5.43 -7.80
C VAL A 400 -13.79 5.51 -6.32
N ALA A 401 -12.52 5.37 -5.98
CA ALA A 401 -12.07 5.37 -4.59
C ALA A 401 -12.29 6.73 -3.92
N GLU A 402 -11.88 7.84 -4.55
CA GLU A 402 -12.01 9.19 -3.97
C GLU A 402 -13.48 9.62 -3.84
N MET A 403 -14.31 9.32 -4.84
CA MET A 403 -15.75 9.62 -4.76
C MET A 403 -16.41 8.84 -3.63
N THR A 404 -16.10 7.56 -3.46
CA THR A 404 -16.63 6.75 -2.36
C THR A 404 -16.21 7.31 -1.00
N ILE A 405 -14.95 7.75 -0.86
CA ILE A 405 -14.45 8.40 0.36
C ILE A 405 -15.24 9.68 0.65
N PHE A 406 -15.34 10.60 -0.30
CA PHE A 406 -15.97 11.90 -0.03
C PHE A 406 -17.49 11.77 0.17
N VAL A 407 -18.17 10.92 -0.60
CA VAL A 407 -19.59 10.64 -0.39
C VAL A 407 -19.81 10.04 1.00
N GLY A 408 -19.01 9.04 1.39
CA GLY A 408 -19.08 8.45 2.72
C GLY A 408 -18.77 9.46 3.83
N SER A 409 -17.77 10.34 3.63
CA SER A 409 -17.41 11.37 4.58
C SER A 409 -18.53 12.38 4.85
N PHE A 410 -19.30 12.75 3.82
CA PHE A 410 -20.46 13.64 4.00
C PHE A 410 -21.68 12.98 4.65
N GLN A 411 -21.73 11.64 4.72
CA GLN A 411 -22.78 10.92 5.47
C GLN A 411 -22.69 11.16 6.97
N ASN A 412 -21.47 11.45 7.51
CA ASN A 412 -21.33 11.80 8.90
C ASN A 412 -22.00 13.17 9.18
N ALA A 413 -22.91 13.19 10.16
CA ALA A 413 -23.71 14.38 10.49
C ALA A 413 -22.94 15.43 11.30
N ASP A 414 -21.81 15.05 11.94
CA ASP A 414 -21.02 15.94 12.79
C ASP A 414 -20.38 17.06 11.96
N THR A 415 -20.62 18.30 12.38
CA THR A 415 -20.08 19.50 11.72
C THR A 415 -18.56 19.48 11.64
N PHE A 416 -17.88 18.97 12.65
CA PHE A 416 -16.42 18.89 12.68
C PHE A 416 -15.90 17.98 11.55
N HIS A 417 -16.51 16.79 11.36
CA HIS A 417 -16.16 15.86 10.28
C HIS A 417 -16.41 16.47 8.90
N ARG A 418 -17.53 17.16 8.73
CA ARG A 418 -17.86 17.87 7.47
C ARG A 418 -16.88 18.99 7.14
N VAL A 419 -16.46 19.77 8.14
CA VAL A 419 -15.44 20.82 7.92
C VAL A 419 -14.11 20.20 7.48
N CYS A 420 -13.66 19.13 8.16
CA CYS A 420 -12.46 18.39 7.73
C CYS A 420 -12.60 17.84 6.30
N THR A 421 -13.78 17.33 5.94
CA THR A 421 -14.05 16.85 4.56
C THR A 421 -13.94 17.97 3.53
N ILE A 422 -14.51 19.14 3.79
CA ILE A 422 -14.41 20.30 2.87
C ILE A 422 -12.95 20.71 2.70
N ILE A 423 -12.16 20.74 3.78
CA ILE A 423 -10.74 21.05 3.72
C ILE A 423 -10.00 19.98 2.89
N ALA A 424 -10.27 18.69 3.15
CA ALA A 424 -9.65 17.60 2.40
C ALA A 424 -9.98 17.66 0.90
N CYS A 425 -11.22 18.00 0.51
CA CYS A 425 -11.63 18.18 -0.89
C CYS A 425 -10.81 19.22 -1.64
N THR A 426 -10.24 20.23 -0.96
CA THR A 426 -9.38 21.22 -1.63
C THR A 426 -8.12 20.60 -2.24
N SER A 427 -7.68 19.44 -1.73
CA SER A 427 -6.53 18.73 -2.27
C SER A 427 -6.73 18.27 -3.71
N ILE A 428 -7.97 18.00 -4.15
CA ILE A 428 -8.27 17.59 -5.54
C ILE A 428 -7.81 18.67 -6.51
N VAL A 429 -8.10 19.94 -6.21
CA VAL A 429 -7.68 21.08 -7.05
C VAL A 429 -6.16 21.19 -7.07
N VAL A 430 -5.51 21.04 -5.91
CA VAL A 430 -4.05 21.10 -5.81
C VAL A 430 -3.40 19.95 -6.60
N THR A 431 -3.98 18.75 -6.53
CA THR A 431 -3.54 17.57 -7.30
C THR A 431 -3.65 17.85 -8.80
N ALA A 432 -4.76 18.43 -9.24
CA ALA A 432 -4.94 18.84 -10.64
C ALA A 432 -3.84 19.80 -11.09
N VAL A 433 -3.48 20.78 -10.27
CA VAL A 433 -2.45 21.77 -10.62
C VAL A 433 -1.10 21.11 -10.85
N TYR A 434 -0.59 20.27 -9.91
CA TYR A 434 0.75 19.73 -10.10
C TYR A 434 0.81 18.62 -11.16
N ILE A 435 -0.23 17.78 -11.28
CA ILE A 435 -0.30 16.73 -12.31
C ILE A 435 -0.36 17.33 -13.70
N LEU A 436 -1.32 18.22 -13.98
CA LEU A 436 -1.47 18.80 -15.30
C LEU A 436 -0.27 19.66 -15.69
N ARG A 437 0.35 20.35 -14.73
CA ARG A 437 1.61 21.07 -14.95
C ARG A 437 2.72 20.10 -15.37
N CYS A 438 2.89 18.96 -14.68
CA CYS A 438 3.92 17.98 -15.02
C CYS A 438 3.64 17.33 -16.38
N VAL A 439 2.42 16.87 -16.63
CA VAL A 439 2.00 16.28 -17.92
C VAL A 439 2.25 17.28 -19.06
N GLY A 440 1.75 18.52 -18.92
CA GLY A 440 1.93 19.56 -19.93
C GLY A 440 3.40 19.87 -20.22
N LYS A 441 4.21 19.99 -19.18
CA LYS A 441 5.61 20.35 -19.31
C LYS A 441 6.47 19.22 -19.89
N ILE A 442 6.32 18.01 -19.37
CA ILE A 442 7.16 16.88 -19.75
C ILE A 442 6.80 16.32 -21.12
N LEU A 443 5.50 16.23 -21.43
CA LEU A 443 5.05 15.57 -22.65
C LEU A 443 4.96 16.49 -23.84
N TYR A 444 4.53 17.76 -23.64
CA TYR A 444 4.11 18.62 -24.76
C TYR A 444 4.98 19.86 -24.98
N GLN A 445 5.81 20.28 -24.02
CA GLN A 445 6.69 21.41 -24.24
C GLN A 445 7.84 21.09 -25.21
N LYS A 446 8.56 22.15 -25.65
CA LYS A 446 9.74 21.98 -26.50
C LYS A 446 10.81 21.16 -25.80
N VAL A 447 11.53 20.36 -26.55
CA VAL A 447 12.66 19.58 -26.05
C VAL A 447 13.76 20.53 -25.56
N PRO A 448 14.07 20.57 -24.25
CA PRO A 448 15.05 21.51 -23.72
C PRO A 448 16.51 21.10 -24.01
N ASN A 449 16.75 19.81 -24.28
CA ASN A 449 18.08 19.25 -24.50
C ASN A 449 18.06 18.31 -25.71
N PRO A 450 18.87 18.55 -26.74
CA PRO A 450 18.96 17.67 -27.93
C PRO A 450 19.32 16.21 -27.60
N LYS A 451 19.95 15.94 -26.45
CA LYS A 451 20.24 14.56 -26.03
C LYS A 451 18.97 13.72 -25.82
N LEU A 452 17.86 14.37 -25.49
CA LEU A 452 16.56 13.68 -25.31
C LEU A 452 16.03 13.11 -26.61
N GLU A 453 16.36 13.70 -27.77
CA GLU A 453 15.93 13.20 -29.08
C GLU A 453 16.50 11.82 -29.44
N LYS A 454 17.55 11.38 -28.73
CA LYS A 454 18.19 10.09 -28.93
C LYS A 454 17.64 8.98 -28.03
N LEU A 455 16.64 9.27 -27.19
CA LEU A 455 16.01 8.27 -26.34
C LEU A 455 15.27 7.24 -27.20
N HIS A 456 15.21 6.02 -26.69
CA HIS A 456 14.42 4.94 -27.30
C HIS A 456 13.14 4.74 -26.50
N ASP A 457 12.05 4.41 -27.18
CA ASP A 457 10.80 4.07 -26.48
C ASP A 457 10.94 2.74 -25.73
N ALA A 458 9.95 2.42 -24.90
CA ALA A 458 9.96 1.27 -24.00
C ALA A 458 10.43 -0.03 -24.66
N THR A 459 11.30 -0.75 -23.99
CA THR A 459 11.69 -2.12 -24.31
C THR A 459 10.54 -3.10 -24.06
N TRP A 460 10.64 -4.35 -24.52
CA TRP A 460 9.56 -5.33 -24.37
C TRP A 460 9.21 -5.62 -22.91
N ASP A 461 10.21 -5.68 -22.03
CA ASP A 461 10.07 -5.86 -20.58
C ASP A 461 9.36 -4.67 -19.93
N GLU A 462 9.76 -3.45 -20.28
CA GLU A 462 9.12 -2.22 -19.83
C GLU A 462 7.65 -2.13 -20.28
N ARG A 463 7.36 -2.55 -21.53
CA ARG A 463 6.00 -2.57 -22.06
C ARG A 463 5.08 -3.52 -21.31
N ILE A 464 5.56 -4.70 -20.91
CA ILE A 464 4.75 -5.64 -20.10
C ILE A 464 4.39 -5.00 -18.76
N ALA A 465 5.36 -4.40 -18.07
CA ALA A 465 5.11 -3.76 -16.78
C ALA A 465 4.10 -2.62 -16.89
N VAL A 466 4.33 -1.70 -17.81
CA VAL A 466 3.49 -0.48 -17.97
C VAL A 466 2.11 -0.83 -18.50
N ALA A 467 2.00 -1.68 -19.55
CA ALA A 467 0.71 -2.08 -20.11
C ALA A 467 -0.14 -2.87 -19.11
N GLY A 468 0.49 -3.77 -18.34
CA GLY A 468 -0.20 -4.52 -17.28
C GLY A 468 -0.80 -3.58 -16.22
N LEU A 469 -0.03 -2.60 -15.74
CA LEU A 469 -0.51 -1.62 -14.77
C LEU A 469 -1.58 -0.68 -15.35
N ILE A 470 -1.44 -0.23 -16.61
CA ILE A 470 -2.49 0.55 -17.30
C ILE A 470 -3.78 -0.25 -17.37
N ALA A 471 -3.71 -1.53 -17.76
CA ALA A 471 -4.89 -2.39 -17.85
C ALA A 471 -5.58 -2.55 -16.49
N CYS A 472 -4.81 -2.72 -15.40
CA CYS A 472 -5.36 -2.82 -14.05
C CYS A 472 -6.01 -1.50 -13.59
N VAL A 473 -5.36 -0.35 -13.80
CA VAL A 473 -5.89 0.98 -13.41
C VAL A 473 -7.16 1.33 -14.18
N ALA A 474 -7.18 1.09 -15.49
CA ALA A 474 -8.36 1.32 -16.33
C ALA A 474 -9.45 0.28 -16.06
N GLY A 475 -9.08 -1.00 -15.91
CA GLY A 475 -10.01 -2.08 -15.62
C GLY A 475 -10.78 -1.86 -14.32
N LEU A 476 -10.09 -1.48 -13.25
CA LEU A 476 -10.73 -1.16 -11.97
C LEU A 476 -11.60 0.11 -12.07
N GLY A 477 -11.18 1.10 -12.88
CA GLY A 477 -11.96 2.32 -13.08
C GLY A 477 -13.24 2.13 -13.90
N MET A 478 -13.21 1.20 -14.88
CA MET A 478 -14.37 0.90 -15.72
C MET A 478 -15.32 -0.14 -15.11
N PHE A 479 -14.78 -1.07 -14.34
CA PHE A 479 -15.52 -2.18 -13.74
C PHE A 479 -15.22 -2.29 -12.23
N PRO A 480 -15.63 -1.32 -11.41
CA PRO A 480 -15.26 -1.28 -9.98
C PRO A 480 -16.09 -2.23 -9.10
N LEU A 481 -17.30 -2.62 -9.52
CA LEU A 481 -18.31 -3.27 -8.68
C LEU A 481 -17.80 -4.56 -8.03
N TRP A 482 -17.04 -5.38 -8.76
CA TRP A 482 -16.49 -6.62 -8.19
C TRP A 482 -15.57 -6.39 -6.99
N ALA A 483 -14.77 -5.34 -7.03
CA ALA A 483 -13.87 -5.00 -5.92
C ALA A 483 -14.64 -4.35 -4.76
N GLU A 484 -15.60 -3.48 -5.08
CA GLU A 484 -16.45 -2.82 -4.09
C GLU A 484 -17.28 -3.83 -3.30
N GLU A 485 -17.95 -4.78 -3.97
CA GLU A 485 -18.74 -5.85 -3.32
C GLU A 485 -17.89 -6.70 -2.38
N ILE A 486 -16.72 -7.18 -2.83
CA ILE A 486 -15.80 -7.96 -2.00
C ILE A 486 -15.35 -7.17 -0.77
N ILE A 487 -15.07 -5.88 -0.93
CA ILE A 487 -14.60 -5.01 0.15
C ILE A 487 -15.73 -4.71 1.13
N MET A 488 -16.93 -4.38 0.66
CA MET A 488 -18.09 -4.07 1.51
C MET A 488 -18.45 -5.25 2.40
N ASP A 489 -18.43 -6.45 1.86
CA ASP A 489 -18.69 -7.69 2.61
C ASP A 489 -17.72 -7.91 3.79
N ALA A 490 -16.50 -7.40 3.68
CA ALA A 490 -15.52 -7.49 4.76
C ALA A 490 -15.55 -6.28 5.70
N VAL A 491 -15.86 -5.09 5.18
CA VAL A 491 -15.93 -3.84 5.96
C VAL A 491 -17.15 -3.84 6.87
N GLY A 492 -18.32 -4.26 6.39
CA GLY A 492 -19.58 -4.22 7.15
C GLY A 492 -19.49 -4.89 8.52
N PRO A 493 -19.07 -6.16 8.62
CA PRO A 493 -18.93 -6.86 9.90
C PRO A 493 -17.92 -6.22 10.86
N ILE A 494 -16.79 -5.72 10.34
CA ILE A 494 -15.81 -4.98 11.15
C ILE A 494 -16.45 -3.68 11.67
N PHE A 495 -17.14 -2.98 10.79
CA PHE A 495 -17.75 -1.70 11.09
C PHE A 495 -18.88 -1.82 12.10
N SER A 496 -19.65 -2.92 12.07
CA SER A 496 -20.72 -3.22 13.06
C SER A 496 -20.20 -3.42 14.47
N VAL A 497 -18.94 -3.81 14.65
CA VAL A 497 -18.28 -3.90 15.97
C VAL A 497 -17.76 -2.54 16.43
N ILE A 498 -17.32 -1.70 15.48
CA ILE A 498 -16.78 -0.37 15.77
C ILE A 498 -17.90 0.59 16.19
N MET A 499 -19.09 0.51 15.59
CA MET A 499 -20.26 1.38 15.87
C MET A 499 -21.10 0.87 17.05
#